data_c007666da2fc39e2e6bf6baa58e422c9
#
_entry.id   c007666da2fc39e2e6bf6baa58e422c9
#
_cell.length_a   1.000
_cell.length_b   1.000
_cell.length_c   1.000
_cell.angle_alpha   90.00
_cell.angle_beta   90.00
_cell.angle_gamma   90.00
#
_symmetry.space_group_name_H-M   'P 1'
#
loop_
_entity.id
_entity.type
_entity.pdbx_description
1 polymer ?
#
loop_
_entity_poly.entity_id
_entity_poly.type
_entity_poly.pdbx_seq_one_letter_code
_entity_poly.pdbx_strand_id
1 'polypeptide(L)'
;RDTQAWQRAVQPNTKAFYGETIGNPRNDILNISAVADAAHEAGVPLIVDNTVASPFLCRPLEHGADIVVHSATKFIGGHGTSIGGIIVDGGSFDFGDAEKFPGFNEPDESYNGLTFWPSLGHGSYILKARLQWLRDTGAAISPFNAFMMLQGLETLSLRMERHVSNAQAVVDDGHQVIVAAE
;
A
#
# COMPACT_ATOMS: atom_id res chain seq x y z
N ARG A 1 4.16 -10.59 -14.64
CA ARG A 1 4.30 -10.69 -16.11
C ARG A 1 5.60 -9.98 -16.54
N ASP A 2 5.68 -8.97 -17.38
CA ASP A 2 6.95 -8.36 -17.82
C ASP A 2 7.48 -7.34 -16.77
N THR A 3 8.35 -7.78 -15.86
CA THR A 3 8.97 -6.88 -14.86
C THR A 3 9.92 -5.87 -15.49
N GLN A 4 10.52 -6.18 -16.64
CA GLN A 4 11.37 -5.24 -17.38
C GLN A 4 10.58 -4.04 -17.93
N ALA A 5 9.25 -4.18 -18.10
CA ALA A 5 8.43 -3.06 -18.51
C ALA A 5 8.45 -1.92 -17.49
N TRP A 6 8.61 -2.22 -16.20
CA TRP A 6 8.73 -1.23 -15.14
C TRP A 6 10.02 -0.41 -15.30
N GLN A 7 11.15 -1.08 -15.52
CA GLN A 7 12.43 -0.42 -15.76
C GLN A 7 12.39 0.46 -17.01
N ARG A 8 11.80 -0.04 -18.12
CA ARG A 8 11.65 0.74 -19.36
C ARG A 8 10.75 1.97 -19.23
N ALA A 9 9.84 1.96 -18.27
CA ALA A 9 8.91 3.07 -18.02
C ALA A 9 9.51 4.18 -17.15
N VAL A 10 10.68 3.96 -16.55
CA VAL A 10 11.33 4.95 -15.67
C VAL A 10 11.63 6.22 -16.46
N GLN A 11 11.31 7.35 -15.89
CA GLN A 11 11.59 8.69 -16.39
C GLN A 11 12.37 9.49 -15.34
N PRO A 12 13.05 10.58 -15.70
CA PRO A 12 13.77 11.41 -14.72
C PRO A 12 12.90 11.94 -13.57
N ASN A 13 11.62 12.09 -13.81
CA ASN A 13 10.64 12.54 -12.81
C ASN A 13 9.88 11.40 -12.10
N THR A 14 10.25 10.14 -12.31
CA THR A 14 9.67 9.01 -11.58
C THR A 14 10.01 9.12 -10.09
N LYS A 15 9.00 9.07 -9.22
CA LYS A 15 9.14 9.23 -7.76
C LYS A 15 8.78 7.99 -6.96
N ALA A 16 8.05 7.05 -7.54
CA ALA A 16 7.67 5.79 -6.93
C ALA A 16 7.22 4.81 -8.00
N PHE A 17 7.31 3.51 -7.70
CA PHE A 17 6.50 2.50 -8.38
C PHE A 17 5.26 2.22 -7.54
N TYR A 18 4.14 1.99 -8.21
CA TYR A 18 2.88 1.65 -7.57
C TYR A 18 2.22 0.47 -8.27
N GLY A 19 1.81 -0.53 -7.50
CA GLY A 19 1.12 -1.70 -8.03
C GLY A 19 0.18 -2.32 -7.03
N GLU A 20 -0.75 -3.15 -7.52
CA GLU A 20 -1.65 -3.94 -6.69
C GLU A 20 -1.12 -5.35 -6.54
N THR A 21 -1.17 -5.93 -5.34
CA THR A 21 -0.81 -7.35 -5.12
C THR A 21 -1.59 -8.27 -6.03
N ILE A 22 -2.89 -8.02 -6.14
CA ILE A 22 -3.82 -8.67 -7.06
C ILE A 22 -4.54 -7.56 -7.83
N GLY A 23 -4.24 -7.44 -9.11
CA GLY A 23 -4.72 -6.35 -9.94
C GLY A 23 -6.21 -6.45 -10.29
N ASN A 24 -6.92 -5.37 -10.18
CA ASN A 24 -8.33 -5.26 -10.56
C ASN A 24 -8.45 -4.65 -11.98
N PRO A 25 -9.21 -5.25 -12.92
CA PRO A 25 -10.14 -6.38 -12.74
C PRO A 25 -9.58 -7.74 -13.19
N ARG A 26 -8.34 -7.82 -13.64
CA ARG A 26 -7.79 -9.03 -14.30
C ARG A 26 -7.32 -10.11 -13.34
N ASN A 27 -7.21 -9.79 -12.04
CA ASN A 27 -6.63 -10.65 -11.02
C ASN A 27 -5.17 -11.09 -11.34
N ASP A 28 -4.43 -10.23 -12.04
CA ASP A 28 -3.01 -10.44 -12.29
C ASP A 28 -2.24 -10.32 -10.97
N ILE A 29 -1.40 -11.30 -10.66
CA ILE A 29 -0.58 -11.27 -9.46
C ILE A 29 0.73 -10.55 -9.74
N LEU A 30 1.08 -9.59 -8.90
CA LEU A 30 2.32 -8.84 -8.95
C LEU A 30 3.48 -9.69 -8.42
N ASN A 31 4.56 -9.79 -9.16
CA ASN A 31 5.82 -10.28 -8.61
C ASN A 31 6.49 -9.14 -7.83
N ILE A 32 6.15 -9.05 -6.55
CA ILE A 32 6.54 -7.93 -5.69
C ILE A 32 8.05 -7.80 -5.63
N SER A 33 8.77 -8.88 -5.37
CA SER A 33 10.24 -8.84 -5.22
C SER A 33 10.93 -8.32 -6.49
N ALA A 34 10.56 -8.84 -7.65
CA ALA A 34 11.18 -8.40 -8.90
C ALA A 34 10.82 -6.95 -9.27
N VAL A 35 9.66 -6.45 -8.84
CA VAL A 35 9.29 -5.04 -9.06
C VAL A 35 9.95 -4.14 -8.03
N ALA A 36 10.16 -4.62 -6.79
CA ALA A 36 10.93 -3.94 -5.75
C ALA A 36 12.38 -3.73 -6.18
N ASP A 37 13.02 -4.81 -6.68
CA ASP A 37 14.39 -4.71 -7.21
C ASP A 37 14.50 -3.63 -8.30
N ALA A 38 13.56 -3.62 -9.25
CA ALA A 38 13.52 -2.63 -10.32
C ALA A 38 13.26 -1.20 -9.81
N ALA A 39 12.44 -1.03 -8.77
CA ALA A 39 12.18 0.26 -8.14
C ALA A 39 13.44 0.77 -7.41
N HIS A 40 14.10 -0.09 -6.65
CA HIS A 40 15.31 0.25 -5.90
C HIS A 40 16.49 0.54 -6.85
N GLU A 41 16.64 -0.20 -7.95
CA GLU A 41 17.61 0.14 -9.01
C GLU A 41 17.36 1.54 -9.61
N ALA A 42 16.09 1.92 -9.73
CA ALA A 42 15.71 3.27 -10.16
C ALA A 42 15.81 4.32 -9.03
N GLY A 43 16.16 3.92 -7.80
CA GLY A 43 16.26 4.79 -6.63
C GLY A 43 14.92 5.38 -6.20
N VAL A 44 13.83 4.60 -6.33
CA VAL A 44 12.48 5.01 -5.93
C VAL A 44 11.82 3.91 -5.08
N PRO A 45 10.89 4.25 -4.16
CA PRO A 45 10.19 3.26 -3.37
C PRO A 45 9.16 2.49 -4.21
N LEU A 46 8.91 1.23 -3.81
CA LEU A 46 7.75 0.46 -4.25
C LEU A 46 6.60 0.61 -3.24
N ILE A 47 5.47 1.10 -3.72
CA ILE A 47 4.21 1.18 -2.98
C ILE A 47 3.29 0.08 -3.49
N VAL A 48 2.78 -0.76 -2.60
CA VAL A 48 1.89 -1.87 -2.97
C VAL A 48 0.52 -1.69 -2.33
N ASP A 49 -0.51 -1.64 -3.16
CA ASP A 49 -1.89 -1.78 -2.70
C ASP A 49 -2.19 -3.27 -2.44
N ASN A 50 -2.37 -3.60 -1.17
CA ASN A 50 -2.60 -4.97 -0.73
C ASN A 50 -4.06 -5.19 -0.29
N THR A 51 -4.97 -4.41 -0.83
CA THR A 51 -6.39 -4.43 -0.45
C THR A 51 -7.03 -5.80 -0.63
N VAL A 52 -6.82 -6.43 -1.81
CA VAL A 52 -7.49 -7.70 -2.15
C VAL A 52 -6.89 -8.87 -1.39
N ALA A 53 -5.57 -8.99 -1.36
CA ALA A 53 -4.91 -10.07 -0.62
C ALA A 53 -5.06 -9.92 0.90
N SER A 54 -5.20 -8.71 1.40
CA SER A 54 -5.17 -8.37 2.83
C SER A 54 -3.85 -8.78 3.51
N PRO A 55 -3.53 -8.30 4.71
CA PRO A 55 -2.30 -8.71 5.40
C PRO A 55 -2.30 -10.19 5.84
N PHE A 56 -3.43 -10.88 5.72
CA PHE A 56 -3.53 -12.30 6.02
C PHE A 56 -2.93 -13.17 4.90
N LEU A 57 -3.25 -12.87 3.62
CA LEU A 57 -2.78 -13.68 2.50
C LEU A 57 -1.40 -13.24 1.98
N CYS A 58 -1.06 -11.95 2.09
CA CYS A 58 0.21 -11.43 1.63
C CYS A 58 0.68 -10.28 2.51
N ARG A 59 1.98 -10.25 2.80
CA ARG A 59 2.67 -9.16 3.51
C ARG A 59 3.75 -8.57 2.62
N PRO A 60 3.42 -7.59 1.79
CA PRO A 60 4.33 -7.09 0.75
C PRO A 60 5.68 -6.57 1.26
N LEU A 61 5.74 -6.05 2.51
CA LEU A 61 7.00 -5.62 3.13
C LEU A 61 8.01 -6.77 3.24
N GLU A 62 7.56 -8.00 3.45
CA GLU A 62 8.43 -9.19 3.52
C GLU A 62 8.97 -9.58 2.13
N HIS A 63 8.45 -8.97 1.06
CA HIS A 63 8.82 -9.20 -0.32
C HIS A 63 9.51 -8.00 -0.98
N GLY A 64 9.94 -7.01 -0.18
CA GLY A 64 10.70 -5.85 -0.65
C GLY A 64 9.90 -4.59 -0.96
N ALA A 65 8.58 -4.59 -0.77
CA ALA A 65 7.82 -3.34 -0.83
C ALA A 65 8.26 -2.40 0.32
N ASP A 66 8.27 -1.10 0.07
CA ASP A 66 8.65 -0.10 1.07
C ASP A 66 7.44 0.43 1.81
N ILE A 67 6.33 0.59 1.09
CA ILE A 67 5.09 1.13 1.61
C ILE A 67 3.95 0.23 1.16
N VAL A 68 3.02 -0.05 2.07
CA VAL A 68 1.81 -0.82 1.77
C VAL A 68 0.59 0.04 2.07
N VAL A 69 -0.36 0.02 1.16
CA VAL A 69 -1.66 0.68 1.36
C VAL A 69 -2.78 -0.36 1.33
N HIS A 70 -3.84 -0.08 2.07
CA HIS A 70 -5.06 -0.88 2.06
C HIS A 70 -6.28 0.02 2.01
N SER A 71 -7.23 -0.28 1.14
CA SER A 71 -8.60 0.16 1.36
C SER A 71 -9.21 -0.69 2.48
N ALA A 72 -9.19 -0.15 3.72
CA ALA A 72 -9.79 -0.84 4.86
C ALA A 72 -11.31 -1.04 4.71
N THR A 73 -11.93 -0.30 3.82
CA THR A 73 -13.32 -0.43 3.37
C THR A 73 -13.67 -1.86 2.93
N LYS A 74 -12.72 -2.58 2.34
CA LYS A 74 -12.91 -3.89 1.71
C LYS A 74 -12.79 -5.01 2.74
N PHE A 75 -11.88 -5.95 2.58
CA PHE A 75 -11.77 -7.14 3.43
C PHE A 75 -11.44 -6.86 4.89
N ILE A 76 -10.69 -5.79 5.19
CA ILE A 76 -10.36 -5.43 6.59
C ILE A 76 -11.64 -5.11 7.36
N GLY A 77 -12.44 -4.17 6.88
CA GLY A 77 -13.73 -3.85 7.49
C GLY A 77 -14.77 -4.96 7.31
N GLY A 78 -14.80 -5.58 6.14
CA GLY A 78 -15.57 -6.78 5.83
C GLY A 78 -17.07 -6.61 5.64
N HIS A 79 -17.62 -5.41 5.79
CA HIS A 79 -19.06 -5.15 5.78
C HIS A 79 -19.49 -4.05 4.80
N GLY A 80 -18.56 -3.26 4.27
CA GLY A 80 -18.88 -2.12 3.41
C GLY A 80 -19.63 -0.98 4.09
N THR A 81 -19.71 -0.98 5.41
CA THR A 81 -20.46 0.01 6.21
C THR A 81 -19.67 1.29 6.48
N SER A 82 -18.36 1.24 6.32
CA SER A 82 -17.46 2.35 6.64
C SER A 82 -16.37 2.46 5.57
N ILE A 83 -16.02 3.68 5.19
CA ILE A 83 -14.91 3.97 4.29
C ILE A 83 -13.68 4.33 5.11
N GLY A 84 -12.53 3.75 4.75
CA GLY A 84 -11.26 4.06 5.37
C GLY A 84 -10.09 3.45 4.63
N GLY A 85 -8.90 3.95 4.94
CA GLY A 85 -7.64 3.49 4.37
C GLY A 85 -6.56 3.37 5.45
N ILE A 86 -5.55 2.58 5.13
CA ILE A 86 -4.37 2.37 5.98
C ILE A 86 -3.14 2.54 5.11
N ILE A 87 -2.15 3.26 5.63
CA ILE A 87 -0.80 3.32 5.08
C ILE A 87 0.13 2.66 6.10
N VAL A 88 0.91 1.70 5.65
CA VAL A 88 1.95 1.04 6.44
C VAL A 88 3.29 1.36 5.80
N ASP A 89 4.13 2.06 6.53
CA ASP A 89 5.50 2.38 6.14
C ASP A 89 6.44 1.30 6.69
N GLY A 90 7.23 0.68 5.82
CA GLY A 90 8.26 -0.29 6.21
C GLY A 90 9.43 0.35 6.94
N GLY A 91 9.61 1.67 6.80
CA GLY A 91 10.73 2.40 7.39
C GLY A 91 12.10 1.96 6.85
N SER A 92 12.15 1.43 5.64
CA SER A 92 13.37 0.90 5.01
C SER A 92 13.92 1.79 3.90
N PHE A 93 13.06 2.52 3.20
CA PHE A 93 13.47 3.32 2.04
C PHE A 93 14.20 4.60 2.45
N ASP A 94 15.29 4.91 1.73
CA ASP A 94 16.08 6.14 1.89
C ASP A 94 15.52 7.26 1.03
N PHE A 95 14.87 8.25 1.66
CA PHE A 95 14.38 9.47 0.99
C PHE A 95 15.44 10.59 0.94
N GLY A 96 16.73 10.30 1.21
CA GLY A 96 17.80 11.29 1.32
C GLY A 96 18.27 11.90 0.00
N ASP A 97 17.87 11.38 -1.15
CA ASP A 97 18.17 12.00 -2.46
C ASP A 97 17.37 13.31 -2.62
N ALA A 98 18.03 14.44 -2.38
CA ALA A 98 17.41 15.76 -2.41
C ALA A 98 16.91 16.18 -3.80
N GLU A 99 17.54 15.71 -4.87
CA GLU A 99 17.09 16.01 -6.25
C GLU A 99 15.82 15.22 -6.57
N LYS A 100 15.79 13.99 -6.12
CA LYS A 100 14.63 13.11 -6.34
C LYS A 100 13.50 13.39 -5.38
N PHE A 101 13.78 13.66 -4.11
CA PHE A 101 12.80 13.87 -3.04
C PHE A 101 12.96 15.22 -2.33
N PRO A 102 12.86 16.37 -3.04
CA PRO A 102 13.07 17.69 -2.43
C PRO A 102 12.11 17.92 -1.25
N GLY A 103 10.86 17.46 -1.33
CA GLY A 103 9.89 17.63 -0.25
C GLY A 103 10.25 16.94 1.07
N PHE A 104 11.28 16.07 1.11
CA PHE A 104 11.83 15.49 2.33
C PHE A 104 13.13 16.16 2.77
N ASN A 105 13.82 16.84 1.86
CA ASN A 105 15.18 17.33 2.06
C ASN A 105 15.30 18.86 2.08
N GLU A 106 14.24 19.58 1.72
CA GLU A 106 14.15 21.02 1.82
C GLU A 106 13.43 21.43 3.13
N PRO A 107 13.75 22.62 3.67
CA PRO A 107 13.02 23.17 4.82
C PRO A 107 11.54 23.36 4.54
N ASP A 108 10.68 22.82 5.37
CA ASP A 108 9.23 22.95 5.26
C ASP A 108 8.75 24.13 6.13
N GLU A 109 8.37 25.23 5.51
CA GLU A 109 7.94 26.44 6.23
C GLU A 109 6.65 26.21 7.05
N SER A 110 5.78 25.29 6.62
CA SER A 110 4.56 24.91 7.37
C SER A 110 4.88 24.21 8.68
N TYR A 111 6.12 23.73 8.85
CA TYR A 111 6.67 23.10 10.04
C TYR A 111 7.90 23.83 10.59
N ASN A 112 7.91 25.17 10.55
CA ASN A 112 8.98 26.00 11.10
C ASN A 112 10.36 25.69 10.52
N GLY A 113 10.44 25.35 9.26
CA GLY A 113 11.68 25.03 8.57
C GLY A 113 12.21 23.62 8.84
N LEU A 114 11.39 22.68 9.34
CA LEU A 114 11.79 21.29 9.51
C LEU A 114 12.17 20.67 8.18
N THR A 115 13.35 20.07 8.12
CA THR A 115 13.78 19.21 7.02
C THR A 115 13.54 17.77 7.42
N PHE A 116 12.56 17.11 6.80
CA PHE A 116 12.03 15.83 7.30
C PHE A 116 13.07 14.72 7.33
N TRP A 117 13.75 14.43 6.21
CA TRP A 117 14.68 13.30 6.15
C TRP A 117 15.90 13.47 7.07
N PRO A 118 16.66 14.57 7.02
CA PRO A 118 17.79 14.77 7.93
C PRO A 118 17.42 14.75 9.40
N SER A 119 16.19 15.13 9.75
CA SER A 119 15.74 15.21 11.15
C SER A 119 15.13 13.91 11.67
N LEU A 120 14.45 13.15 10.83
CA LEU A 120 13.60 12.03 11.25
C LEU A 120 14.01 10.68 10.62
N GLY A 121 14.95 10.69 9.66
CA GLY A 121 15.45 9.47 9.00
C GLY A 121 14.32 8.62 8.44
N HIS A 122 14.38 7.34 8.68
CA HIS A 122 13.40 6.36 8.19
C HIS A 122 11.95 6.55 8.69
N GLY A 123 11.73 7.40 9.67
CA GLY A 123 10.38 7.80 10.10
C GLY A 123 9.80 8.98 9.30
N SER A 124 10.56 9.58 8.39
CA SER A 124 10.19 10.82 7.70
C SER A 124 8.92 10.66 6.85
N TYR A 125 8.75 9.55 6.14
CA TYR A 125 7.59 9.34 5.28
C TYR A 125 6.29 9.31 6.09
N ILE A 126 6.19 8.41 7.06
CA ILE A 126 4.94 8.27 7.82
C ILE A 126 4.65 9.48 8.71
N LEU A 127 5.69 10.12 9.25
CA LEU A 127 5.52 11.34 10.03
C LEU A 127 5.07 12.50 9.15
N LYS A 128 5.65 12.68 7.95
CA LYS A 128 5.19 13.69 6.99
C LYS A 128 3.74 13.44 6.57
N ALA A 129 3.38 12.18 6.30
CA ALA A 129 2.01 11.81 5.96
C ALA A 129 1.02 12.18 7.08
N ARG A 130 1.37 11.95 8.35
CA ARG A 130 0.52 12.27 9.50
C ARG A 130 0.50 13.76 9.84
N LEU A 131 1.66 14.37 9.87
CA LEU A 131 1.82 15.75 10.34
C LEU A 131 1.36 16.77 9.31
N GLN A 132 1.60 16.51 8.03
CA GLN A 132 1.26 17.43 6.95
C GLN A 132 -0.03 17.01 6.24
N TRP A 133 -0.03 15.86 5.57
CA TRP A 133 -1.18 15.48 4.74
C TRP A 133 -2.45 15.19 5.55
N LEU A 134 -2.37 14.35 6.56
CA LEU A 134 -3.52 14.00 7.40
C LEU A 134 -4.10 15.24 8.09
N ARG A 135 -3.23 16.05 8.71
CA ARG A 135 -3.64 17.24 9.43
C ARG A 135 -4.23 18.29 8.50
N ASP A 136 -3.54 18.61 7.40
CA ASP A 136 -3.88 19.75 6.57
C ASP A 136 -5.07 19.45 5.64
N THR A 137 -5.24 18.19 5.21
CA THR A 137 -6.41 17.79 4.42
C THR A 137 -7.60 17.36 5.26
N GLY A 138 -7.39 17.09 6.55
CA GLY A 138 -8.44 16.59 7.45
C GLY A 138 -8.90 15.15 7.12
N ALA A 139 -8.11 14.37 6.38
CA ALA A 139 -8.46 13.01 5.96
C ALA A 139 -8.36 11.97 7.09
N ALA A 140 -8.66 12.38 8.33
CA ALA A 140 -8.66 11.50 9.49
C ALA A 140 -9.94 10.67 9.54
N ILE A 141 -9.78 9.36 9.78
CA ILE A 141 -10.93 8.47 9.99
C ILE A 141 -11.67 8.86 11.28
N SER A 142 -13.01 8.82 11.25
CA SER A 142 -13.79 9.04 12.47
C SER A 142 -13.55 7.89 13.48
N PRO A 143 -13.59 8.18 14.81
CA PRO A 143 -13.41 7.13 15.82
C PRO A 143 -14.42 5.99 15.69
N PHE A 144 -15.65 6.30 15.30
CA PHE A 144 -16.68 5.27 15.10
C PHE A 144 -16.34 4.35 13.92
N ASN A 145 -15.92 4.91 12.78
CA ASN A 145 -15.50 4.11 11.63
C ASN A 145 -14.25 3.28 11.96
N ALA A 146 -13.29 3.84 12.70
CA ALA A 146 -12.13 3.10 13.18
C ALA A 146 -12.54 1.90 14.04
N PHE A 147 -13.47 2.08 14.97
CA PHE A 147 -14.02 1.01 15.79
C PHE A 147 -14.65 -0.10 14.94
N MET A 148 -15.49 0.27 13.97
CA MET A 148 -16.11 -0.71 13.07
C MET A 148 -15.09 -1.51 12.26
N MET A 149 -14.02 -0.86 11.79
CA MET A 149 -12.95 -1.54 11.07
C MET A 149 -12.11 -2.44 11.96
N LEU A 150 -11.86 -2.05 13.20
CA LEU A 150 -11.17 -2.90 14.18
C LEU A 150 -11.97 -4.18 14.47
N GLN A 151 -13.30 -4.09 14.61
CA GLN A 151 -14.15 -5.27 14.74
C GLN A 151 -14.08 -6.19 13.51
N GLY A 152 -14.05 -5.61 12.31
CA GLY A 152 -13.84 -6.38 11.08
C GLY A 152 -12.48 -7.07 11.06
N LEU A 153 -11.45 -6.39 11.53
CA LEU A 153 -10.09 -6.92 11.59
C LEU A 153 -9.96 -8.16 12.50
N GLU A 154 -10.70 -8.20 13.62
CA GLU A 154 -10.68 -9.34 14.55
C GLU A 154 -11.02 -10.67 13.87
N THR A 155 -11.90 -10.65 12.88
CA THR A 155 -12.34 -11.85 12.14
C THR A 155 -11.70 -12.00 10.76
N LEU A 156 -10.75 -11.15 10.41
CA LEU A 156 -10.18 -11.12 9.06
C LEU A 156 -9.59 -12.48 8.65
N SER A 157 -8.79 -13.10 9.51
CA SER A 157 -8.15 -14.39 9.22
C SER A 157 -9.17 -15.48 8.92
N LEU A 158 -10.20 -15.60 9.74
CA LEU A 158 -11.28 -16.58 9.58
C LEU A 158 -12.06 -16.35 8.27
N ARG A 159 -12.33 -15.10 7.94
CA ARG A 159 -13.07 -14.76 6.72
C ARG A 159 -12.22 -15.03 5.47
N MET A 160 -10.96 -14.63 5.48
CA MET A 160 -10.06 -14.82 4.33
C MET A 160 -9.81 -16.32 4.08
N GLU A 161 -9.59 -17.11 5.12
CA GLU A 161 -9.47 -18.56 4.99
C GLU A 161 -10.72 -19.17 4.35
N ARG A 162 -11.92 -18.76 4.80
CA ARG A 162 -13.18 -19.24 4.23
C ARG A 162 -13.37 -18.76 2.78
N HIS A 163 -13.05 -17.51 2.46
CA HIS A 163 -13.12 -17.00 1.09
C HIS A 163 -12.24 -17.80 0.14
N VAL A 164 -10.99 -18.08 0.53
CA VAL A 164 -10.05 -18.87 -0.27
C VAL A 164 -10.57 -20.28 -0.46
N SER A 165 -11.00 -20.95 0.60
CA SER A 165 -11.51 -22.34 0.51
C SER A 165 -12.77 -22.44 -0.36
N ASN A 166 -13.68 -21.46 -0.27
CA ASN A 166 -14.86 -21.41 -1.12
C ASN A 166 -14.51 -21.16 -2.59
N ALA A 167 -13.58 -20.22 -2.85
CA ALA A 167 -13.12 -19.94 -4.21
C ALA A 167 -12.46 -21.19 -4.84
N GLN A 168 -11.62 -21.92 -4.08
CA GLN A 168 -11.00 -23.13 -4.55
C GLN A 168 -12.03 -24.22 -4.88
N ALA A 169 -13.03 -24.42 -4.01
CA ALA A 169 -14.10 -25.38 -4.25
C ALA A 169 -14.88 -25.10 -5.53
N VAL A 170 -15.15 -23.80 -5.82
CA VAL A 170 -15.84 -23.40 -7.07
C VAL A 170 -14.96 -23.66 -8.29
N VAL A 171 -13.66 -23.40 -8.20
CA VAL A 171 -12.70 -23.68 -9.29
C VAL A 171 -12.61 -25.19 -9.54
N ASP A 172 -12.53 -25.99 -8.49
CA ASP A 172 -12.39 -27.46 -8.59
C ASP A 172 -13.67 -28.11 -9.17
N ASP A 173 -14.84 -27.50 -8.94
CA ASP A 173 -16.13 -27.94 -9.51
C ASP A 173 -16.30 -27.51 -10.99
N GLY A 174 -15.30 -26.89 -11.60
CA GLY A 174 -15.27 -26.51 -13.02
C GLY A 174 -16.15 -25.32 -13.41
N HIS A 175 -16.67 -24.57 -12.44
CA HIS A 175 -17.40 -23.34 -12.69
C HIS A 175 -16.44 -22.19 -13.01
N GLN A 176 -16.68 -21.51 -14.13
CA GLN A 176 -16.02 -20.22 -14.37
C GLN A 176 -16.64 -19.16 -13.47
N VAL A 177 -15.91 -18.75 -12.43
CA VAL A 177 -16.32 -17.63 -11.59
C VAL A 177 -15.99 -16.34 -12.34
N ILE A 178 -17.00 -15.69 -12.86
CA ILE A 178 -16.91 -14.28 -13.27
C ILE A 178 -17.05 -13.47 -11.98
N VAL A 179 -15.94 -13.01 -11.42
CA VAL A 179 -15.98 -12.03 -10.33
C VAL A 179 -16.31 -10.68 -10.97
N ALA A 180 -17.58 -10.30 -10.93
CA ALA A 180 -17.94 -8.92 -11.19
C ALA A 180 -17.48 -8.09 -9.99
N ALA A 181 -16.45 -7.28 -10.17
CA ALA A 181 -16.10 -6.23 -9.22
C ALA A 181 -17.05 -5.05 -9.47
N GLU A 182 -18.00 -4.83 -8.56
CA GLU A 182 -18.72 -3.55 -8.44
C GLU A 182 -17.92 -2.56 -7.59
#